data_b288a394c8d9e9e9630680c6f9348c35
#
_entry.id   b288a394c8d9e9e9630680c6f9348c35
#
_cell.length_a   1.000
_cell.length_b   1.000
_cell.length_c   1.000
_cell.angle_alpha   90.00
_cell.angle_beta   90.00
_cell.angle_gamma   90.00
#
_symmetry.space_group_name_H-M   'P 1'
#
loop_
_entity.id
_entity.type
_entity.pdbx_description
1 polymer ?
#
loop_
_entity_poly.entity_id
_entity_poly.type
_entity_poly.pdbx_seq_one_letter_code
_entity_poly.pdbx_strand_id
1 'polypeptide(L)'
;KPTRWPNRAYYPSSPLGQDSEGIATGRDVAWEPLVDYRRHDVSETTIHGAIAWASGDKIVHSFGGNVLCYGRSMMKPIMLKVFSEALDELLSWPQKAISVSSHNGDTEHVAAAQSILSTAEWGLMQTPLDVPLIQFGRQVRRPRRWYHCCSGEHAAIIRGCRAHGWPTVGYT
;
A
#
# COMPACT_ATOMS: atom_id res chain seq x y z
N LYS A 1 7.81 -0.26 30.28
CA LYS A 1 8.42 1.05 29.87
C LYS A 1 7.95 1.27 28.43
N PRO A 2 7.34 2.41 28.09
CA PRO A 2 6.95 2.67 26.71
C PRO A 2 8.22 2.80 25.87
N THR A 3 8.29 2.03 24.79
CA THR A 3 9.35 2.13 23.79
C THR A 3 9.24 3.49 23.12
N ARG A 4 10.23 4.33 23.34
CA ARG A 4 10.40 5.60 22.62
C ARG A 4 10.60 5.28 21.14
N TRP A 5 9.70 5.74 20.30
CA TRP A 5 9.91 5.78 18.86
C TRP A 5 11.14 6.63 18.55
N PRO A 6 11.97 6.24 17.56
CA PRO A 6 13.18 6.97 17.24
C PRO A 6 12.87 8.42 16.83
N ASN A 7 13.73 9.31 17.29
CA ASN A 7 13.67 10.74 17.09
C ASN A 7 13.53 11.15 15.60
N ARG A 8 13.02 12.36 15.40
CA ARG A 8 12.88 13.13 14.14
C ARG A 8 14.08 13.06 13.15
N ALA A 9 15.25 12.59 13.56
CA ALA A 9 16.45 12.46 12.73
C ALA A 9 16.36 11.39 11.64
N TYR A 10 15.30 10.56 11.62
CA TYR A 10 15.15 9.46 10.65
C TYR A 10 14.24 9.78 9.45
N TYR A 11 13.66 10.95 9.42
CA TYR A 11 12.98 11.42 8.21
C TYR A 11 13.96 12.32 7.47
N PRO A 12 14.52 11.92 6.32
CA PRO A 12 15.27 12.83 5.49
C PRO A 12 14.37 14.03 5.21
N SER A 13 14.94 15.23 5.37
CA SER A 13 14.33 16.47 4.92
C SER A 13 13.70 16.19 3.54
N SER A 14 12.41 16.48 3.41
CA SER A 14 11.64 16.21 2.19
C SER A 14 12.47 16.49 0.94
N PRO A 15 12.57 15.56 -0.02
CA PRO A 15 13.19 15.84 -1.32
C PRO A 15 12.40 16.87 -2.15
N LEU A 16 11.20 17.22 -1.69
CA LEU A 16 10.46 18.36 -2.24
C LEU A 16 11.13 19.62 -1.71
N GLY A 17 11.80 20.32 -2.63
CA GLY A 17 12.59 21.51 -2.32
C GLY A 17 11.81 22.61 -1.58
N GLN A 18 12.39 23.79 -1.51
CA GLN A 18 11.91 24.95 -0.75
C GLN A 18 10.48 25.45 -1.03
N ASP A 19 9.76 24.81 -1.99
CA ASP A 19 8.39 25.18 -2.37
C ASP A 19 7.30 24.53 -1.51
N SER A 20 7.66 23.84 -0.44
CA SER A 20 6.70 23.17 0.46
C SER A 20 6.26 24.05 1.64
N GLU A 21 6.51 25.35 1.59
CA GLU A 21 5.99 26.29 2.59
C GLU A 21 4.46 26.20 2.64
N GLY A 22 3.95 25.84 3.81
CA GLY A 22 2.50 25.68 4.05
C GLY A 22 1.96 24.25 3.90
N ILE A 23 2.80 23.25 3.56
CA ILE A 23 2.36 21.84 3.55
C ILE A 23 2.62 21.21 4.91
N ALA A 24 1.56 20.86 5.62
CA ALA A 24 1.66 20.12 6.87
C ALA A 24 1.99 18.65 6.62
N THR A 25 2.86 18.06 7.44
CA THR A 25 3.29 16.67 7.31
C THR A 25 3.08 15.87 8.58
N GLY A 26 2.65 14.61 8.40
CA GLY A 26 2.63 13.65 9.48
C GLY A 26 1.78 14.06 10.67
N ARG A 27 2.41 14.22 11.83
CA ARG A 27 1.72 14.50 13.11
C ARG A 27 1.35 15.96 13.34
N ASP A 28 1.91 16.86 12.56
CA ASP A 28 1.66 18.29 12.67
C ASP A 28 0.40 18.72 11.89
N VAL A 29 -0.30 17.76 11.28
CA VAL A 29 -1.53 18.02 10.54
C VAL A 29 -2.71 18.12 11.48
N ALA A 30 -3.45 19.22 11.37
CA ALA A 30 -4.77 19.33 11.98
C ALA A 30 -5.79 18.59 11.12
N TRP A 31 -6.05 17.34 11.45
CA TRP A 31 -7.02 16.51 10.75
C TRP A 31 -8.44 16.94 11.09
N GLU A 32 -9.29 17.01 10.06
CA GLU A 32 -10.70 17.33 10.23
C GLU A 32 -11.55 16.09 10.54
N PRO A 33 -12.62 16.21 11.35
CA PRO A 33 -13.52 15.11 11.63
C PRO A 33 -14.32 14.76 10.37
N LEU A 34 -14.22 13.52 9.88
CA LEU A 34 -14.87 13.07 8.67
C LEU A 34 -16.07 12.15 8.94
N VAL A 35 -15.91 11.23 9.87
CA VAL A 35 -16.91 10.20 10.17
C VAL A 35 -17.04 10.03 11.67
N ASP A 36 -18.26 10.06 12.15
CA ASP A 36 -18.60 9.84 13.56
C ASP A 36 -19.39 8.53 13.71
N TYR A 37 -18.76 7.55 14.37
CA TYR A 37 -19.44 6.31 14.73
C TYR A 37 -20.19 6.52 16.02
N ARG A 38 -21.52 6.36 15.97
CA ARG A 38 -22.39 6.58 17.09
C ARG A 38 -23.15 5.31 17.48
N ARG A 39 -23.33 5.16 18.78
CA ARG A 39 -24.26 4.19 19.33
C ARG A 39 -25.39 4.95 20.02
N HIS A 40 -26.59 4.83 19.51
CA HIS A 40 -27.70 5.75 19.82
C HIS A 40 -27.22 7.20 19.59
N ASP A 41 -27.28 8.05 20.57
CA ASP A 41 -26.87 9.46 20.46
C ASP A 41 -25.44 9.72 21.00
N VAL A 42 -24.73 8.67 21.42
CA VAL A 42 -23.37 8.78 21.97
C VAL A 42 -22.36 8.55 20.86
N SER A 43 -21.44 9.50 20.64
CA SER A 43 -20.27 9.32 19.80
C SER A 43 -19.27 8.38 20.47
N GLU A 44 -18.92 7.28 19.81
CA GLU A 44 -17.93 6.32 20.31
C GLU A 44 -16.57 6.52 19.67
N THR A 45 -16.54 6.89 18.39
CA THR A 45 -15.28 7.05 17.64
C THR A 45 -15.46 8.05 16.52
N THR A 46 -14.58 9.03 16.46
CA THR A 46 -14.52 9.98 15.35
C THR A 46 -13.27 9.69 14.52
N ILE A 47 -13.44 9.45 13.21
CA ILE A 47 -12.35 9.31 12.26
C ILE A 47 -12.06 10.68 11.68
N HIS A 48 -10.80 11.08 11.78
CA HIS A 48 -10.27 12.33 11.24
C HIS A 48 -9.48 12.06 9.97
N GLY A 49 -9.49 13.00 9.04
CA GLY A 49 -8.75 12.85 7.78
C GLY A 49 -8.81 14.11 6.92
N ALA A 50 -8.49 13.94 5.65
CA ALA A 50 -8.60 14.94 4.62
C ALA A 50 -9.25 14.35 3.37
N ILE A 51 -10.02 15.14 2.65
CA ILE A 51 -10.66 14.75 1.39
C ILE A 51 -10.33 15.80 0.34
N ALA A 52 -9.95 15.34 -0.84
CA ALA A 52 -9.85 16.19 -2.02
C ALA A 52 -10.66 15.58 -3.16
N TRP A 53 -11.42 16.41 -3.85
CA TRP A 53 -12.15 16.04 -5.05
C TRP A 53 -11.54 16.76 -6.23
N ALA A 54 -11.01 16.00 -7.20
CA ALA A 54 -10.42 16.51 -8.41
C ALA A 54 -11.33 16.31 -9.61
N SER A 55 -11.28 17.26 -10.54
CA SER A 55 -11.88 17.17 -11.87
C SER A 55 -10.78 17.49 -12.89
N GLY A 56 -10.33 16.48 -13.63
CA GLY A 56 -9.12 16.56 -14.44
C GLY A 56 -7.90 16.80 -13.54
N ASP A 57 -7.16 17.86 -13.85
CA ASP A 57 -5.95 18.30 -13.12
C ASP A 57 -6.23 19.32 -11.99
N LYS A 58 -7.51 19.65 -11.75
CA LYS A 58 -7.91 20.67 -10.78
C LYS A 58 -8.59 20.06 -9.57
N ILE A 59 -8.17 20.47 -8.38
CA ILE A 59 -8.92 20.22 -7.14
C ILE A 59 -10.09 21.18 -7.11
N VAL A 60 -11.32 20.66 -7.16
CA VAL A 60 -12.56 21.46 -7.14
C VAL A 60 -13.12 21.64 -5.74
N HIS A 61 -12.87 20.67 -4.85
CA HIS A 61 -13.22 20.75 -3.43
C HIS A 61 -12.12 20.09 -2.60
N SER A 62 -11.84 20.65 -1.43
CA SER A 62 -10.99 20.03 -0.41
C SER A 62 -11.55 20.30 0.98
N PHE A 63 -11.31 19.36 1.86
CA PHE A 63 -11.66 19.42 3.27
C PHE A 63 -10.50 18.81 4.07
N GLY A 64 -10.02 19.49 5.12
CA GLY A 64 -8.88 19.05 5.91
C GLY A 64 -7.52 19.50 5.38
N GLY A 65 -7.49 20.43 4.43
CA GLY A 65 -6.28 21.14 4.03
C GLY A 65 -5.31 20.39 3.13
N ASN A 66 -4.15 20.98 2.94
CA ASN A 66 -3.07 20.46 2.11
C ASN A 66 -2.11 19.61 2.97
N VAL A 67 -2.08 18.30 2.72
CA VAL A 67 -1.37 17.33 3.53
C VAL A 67 -0.37 16.56 2.69
N LEU A 68 0.88 16.51 3.11
CA LEU A 68 1.87 15.60 2.57
C LEU A 68 1.88 14.30 3.38
N CYS A 69 1.53 13.20 2.75
CA CYS A 69 1.52 11.87 3.38
C CYS A 69 2.00 10.80 2.39
N TYR A 70 2.38 9.66 2.94
CA TYR A 70 2.67 8.50 2.11
C TYR A 70 1.39 8.00 1.44
N GLY A 71 1.39 7.86 0.13
CA GLY A 71 0.26 7.33 -0.65
C GLY A 71 -0.10 5.88 -0.31
N ARG A 72 0.87 5.11 0.21
CA ARG A 72 0.69 3.71 0.62
C ARG A 72 -0.08 2.91 -0.43
N SER A 73 -1.12 2.18 -0.05
CA SER A 73 -1.91 1.35 -0.96
C SER A 73 -2.63 2.12 -2.09
N MET A 74 -2.77 3.43 -1.99
CA MET A 74 -3.29 4.25 -3.10
C MET A 74 -2.32 4.29 -4.30
N MET A 75 -1.05 3.99 -4.08
CA MET A 75 -0.02 3.98 -5.13
C MET A 75 -0.03 2.69 -5.98
N LYS A 76 -0.69 1.62 -5.53
CA LYS A 76 -0.67 0.33 -6.22
C LYS A 76 -1.11 0.38 -7.70
N PRO A 77 -2.19 1.08 -8.08
CA PRO A 77 -2.56 1.20 -9.48
C PRO A 77 -1.52 1.93 -10.33
N ILE A 78 -0.88 2.97 -9.76
CA ILE A 78 0.18 3.72 -10.44
C ILE A 78 1.43 2.85 -10.61
N MET A 79 1.84 2.14 -9.57
CA MET A 79 2.96 1.21 -9.63
C MET A 79 2.70 0.09 -10.65
N LEU A 80 1.49 -0.49 -10.65
CA LEU A 80 1.13 -1.51 -11.64
C LEU A 80 1.24 -0.99 -13.07
N LYS A 81 0.83 0.25 -13.34
CA LYS A 81 1.01 0.86 -14.66
C LYS A 81 2.48 0.88 -15.06
N VAL A 82 3.35 1.42 -14.21
CA VAL A 82 4.81 1.48 -14.47
C VAL A 82 5.38 0.10 -14.71
N PHE A 83 5.08 -0.89 -13.86
CA PHE A 83 5.62 -2.23 -14.01
C PHE A 83 5.11 -2.95 -15.25
N SER A 84 3.85 -2.72 -15.64
CA SER A 84 3.26 -3.39 -16.78
C SER A 84 3.66 -2.82 -18.13
N GLU A 85 4.18 -1.60 -18.19
CA GLU A 85 4.59 -0.96 -19.45
C GLU A 85 5.75 -1.68 -20.16
N ALA A 86 6.61 -2.38 -19.39
CA ALA A 86 7.76 -3.11 -19.94
C ALA A 86 7.51 -4.63 -20.08
N LEU A 87 6.29 -5.11 -19.86
CA LEU A 87 5.99 -6.53 -19.97
C LEU A 87 5.70 -6.91 -21.42
N ASP A 88 6.40 -7.93 -21.92
CA ASP A 88 6.14 -8.52 -23.24
C ASP A 88 4.76 -9.17 -23.31
N GLU A 89 4.32 -9.76 -22.20
CA GLU A 89 2.99 -10.33 -22.05
C GLU A 89 2.18 -9.54 -21.02
N LEU A 90 0.96 -9.18 -21.39
CA LEU A 90 0.07 -8.49 -20.48
C LEU A 90 -0.37 -9.40 -19.33
N LEU A 91 -0.42 -8.83 -18.14
CA LEU A 91 -1.04 -9.49 -16.99
C LEU A 91 -2.52 -9.79 -17.29
N SER A 92 -2.99 -10.96 -16.91
CA SER A 92 -4.40 -11.29 -16.94
C SER A 92 -5.20 -10.41 -15.95
N TRP A 93 -6.51 -10.33 -16.12
CA TRP A 93 -7.35 -9.55 -15.20
C TRP A 93 -7.22 -9.99 -13.73
N PRO A 94 -7.21 -11.29 -13.38
CA PRO A 94 -6.96 -11.72 -12.01
C PRO A 94 -5.60 -11.28 -11.49
N GLN A 95 -4.55 -11.33 -12.31
CA GLN A 95 -3.21 -10.87 -11.94
C GLN A 95 -3.17 -9.36 -11.70
N LYS A 96 -3.82 -8.57 -12.57
CA LYS A 96 -3.94 -7.11 -12.36
C LYS A 96 -4.71 -6.79 -11.09
N ALA A 97 -5.84 -7.44 -10.88
CA ALA A 97 -6.68 -7.23 -9.70
C ALA A 97 -5.92 -7.53 -8.40
N ILE A 98 -5.25 -8.69 -8.32
CA ILE A 98 -4.51 -9.07 -7.12
C ILE A 98 -3.29 -8.17 -6.87
N SER A 99 -2.73 -7.56 -7.91
CA SER A 99 -1.57 -6.65 -7.80
C SER A 99 -1.91 -5.30 -7.17
N VAL A 100 -3.16 -4.87 -7.27
CA VAL A 100 -3.62 -3.57 -6.73
C VAL A 100 -4.53 -3.69 -5.53
N SER A 101 -4.88 -4.90 -5.13
CA SER A 101 -5.76 -5.16 -3.98
C SER A 101 -5.00 -5.70 -2.78
N SER A 102 -5.72 -5.77 -1.66
CA SER A 102 -5.33 -6.59 -0.51
C SER A 102 -6.22 -7.81 -0.45
N HIS A 103 -5.67 -8.94 0.03
CA HIS A 103 -6.40 -10.18 0.13
C HIS A 103 -6.18 -10.87 1.48
N ASN A 104 -7.06 -11.79 1.82
CA ASN A 104 -7.03 -12.53 3.09
C ASN A 104 -6.40 -13.93 2.97
N GLY A 105 -5.65 -14.20 1.89
CA GLY A 105 -4.92 -15.45 1.70
C GLY A 105 -5.80 -16.64 1.31
N ASP A 106 -6.99 -16.42 0.75
CA ASP A 106 -7.80 -17.49 0.19
C ASP A 106 -7.09 -18.16 -0.99
N THR A 107 -7.43 -19.40 -1.25
CA THR A 107 -6.76 -20.23 -2.25
C THR A 107 -6.69 -19.57 -3.63
N GLU A 108 -7.79 -18.94 -4.06
CA GLU A 108 -7.87 -18.25 -5.36
C GLU A 108 -6.96 -17.02 -5.42
N HIS A 109 -6.94 -16.23 -4.36
CA HIS A 109 -6.07 -15.06 -4.26
C HIS A 109 -4.59 -15.45 -4.26
N VAL A 110 -4.23 -16.46 -3.49
CA VAL A 110 -2.85 -16.98 -3.45
C VAL A 110 -2.45 -17.53 -4.81
N ALA A 111 -3.31 -18.29 -5.47
CA ALA A 111 -3.05 -18.81 -6.81
C ALA A 111 -2.86 -17.69 -7.84
N ALA A 112 -3.70 -16.64 -7.79
CA ALA A 112 -3.55 -15.47 -8.66
C ALA A 112 -2.22 -14.74 -8.42
N ALA A 113 -1.83 -14.51 -7.17
CA ALA A 113 -0.56 -13.89 -6.83
C ALA A 113 0.65 -14.74 -7.28
N GLN A 114 0.58 -16.04 -7.06
CA GLN A 114 1.64 -16.98 -7.49
C GLN A 114 1.78 -17.05 -9.01
N SER A 115 0.69 -16.92 -9.77
CA SER A 115 0.72 -16.97 -11.22
C SER A 115 1.45 -15.79 -11.88
N ILE A 116 1.74 -14.72 -11.13
CA ILE A 116 2.48 -13.56 -11.64
C ILE A 116 3.97 -13.88 -11.82
N LEU A 117 4.51 -14.77 -11.01
CA LEU A 117 5.94 -15.15 -10.99
C LEU A 117 6.14 -16.62 -11.34
N SER A 118 7.28 -16.95 -11.91
CA SER A 118 7.72 -18.34 -11.98
C SER A 118 8.03 -18.89 -10.59
N THR A 119 7.98 -20.22 -10.42
CA THR A 119 8.28 -20.86 -9.14
C THR A 119 9.70 -20.57 -8.64
N ALA A 120 10.66 -20.37 -9.55
CA ALA A 120 12.04 -20.01 -9.21
C ALA A 120 12.14 -18.61 -8.57
N GLU A 121 11.20 -17.73 -8.86
CA GLU A 121 11.19 -16.35 -8.37
C GLU A 121 10.44 -16.19 -7.04
N TRP A 122 9.71 -17.20 -6.61
CA TRP A 122 8.92 -17.11 -5.37
C TRP A 122 9.77 -16.79 -4.13
N GLY A 123 11.03 -17.16 -4.13
CA GLY A 123 11.96 -16.85 -3.05
C GLY A 123 12.37 -15.37 -2.96
N LEU A 124 12.16 -14.58 -4.01
CA LEU A 124 12.54 -13.16 -4.05
C LEU A 124 11.58 -12.26 -3.27
N MET A 125 10.38 -12.74 -2.96
CA MET A 125 9.36 -11.95 -2.29
C MET A 125 9.79 -11.51 -0.89
N GLN A 126 9.66 -10.22 -0.59
CA GLN A 126 10.10 -9.60 0.68
C GLN A 126 8.95 -9.29 1.63
N THR A 127 7.76 -9.83 1.39
CA THR A 127 6.64 -9.69 2.35
C THR A 127 6.99 -10.30 3.71
N PRO A 128 6.47 -9.75 4.81
CA PRO A 128 6.51 -10.42 6.12
C PRO A 128 5.88 -11.81 6.08
N LEU A 129 6.20 -12.62 7.09
CA LEU A 129 5.58 -13.93 7.30
C LEU A 129 4.34 -13.85 8.20
N ASP A 130 4.06 -12.71 8.78
CA ASP A 130 2.85 -12.50 9.55
C ASP A 130 1.64 -12.59 8.60
N VAL A 131 0.71 -13.41 8.99
CA VAL A 131 -0.35 -13.83 8.10
C VAL A 131 -1.65 -13.18 8.54
N PRO A 132 -2.27 -12.35 7.71
CA PRO A 132 -3.60 -11.79 8.00
C PRO A 132 -4.66 -12.85 8.29
N LEU A 133 -4.42 -14.08 7.88
CA LEU A 133 -5.27 -15.24 8.15
C LEU A 133 -5.55 -15.50 9.63
N ILE A 134 -4.67 -15.09 10.53
CA ILE A 134 -4.91 -15.17 11.98
C ILE A 134 -6.14 -14.31 12.34
N GLN A 135 -6.33 -13.18 11.65
CA GLN A 135 -7.48 -12.30 11.86
C GLN A 135 -8.81 -12.96 11.51
N PHE A 136 -8.80 -13.96 10.63
CA PHE A 136 -9.99 -14.70 10.20
C PHE A 136 -10.13 -16.07 10.86
N GLY A 137 -9.37 -16.32 11.92
CA GLY A 137 -9.44 -17.59 12.68
C GLY A 137 -8.86 -18.80 11.93
N ARG A 138 -8.18 -18.61 10.83
CA ARG A 138 -7.54 -19.70 10.07
C ARG A 138 -6.16 -19.97 10.64
N GLN A 139 -5.90 -21.21 11.02
CA GLN A 139 -4.56 -21.64 11.44
C GLN A 139 -3.74 -22.04 10.21
N VAL A 140 -2.71 -21.28 9.91
CA VAL A 140 -1.73 -21.63 8.88
C VAL A 140 -0.59 -22.39 9.55
N ARG A 141 -0.55 -23.70 9.37
CA ARG A 141 0.51 -24.56 9.96
C ARG A 141 1.91 -24.21 9.47
N ARG A 142 2.02 -23.70 8.26
CA ARG A 142 3.28 -23.29 7.64
C ARG A 142 3.09 -21.95 6.97
N PRO A 143 3.36 -20.83 7.66
CA PRO A 143 3.23 -19.51 7.08
C PRO A 143 4.16 -19.39 5.86
N ARG A 144 3.65 -18.75 4.82
CA ARG A 144 4.36 -18.45 3.58
C ARG A 144 4.15 -17.00 3.24
N ARG A 145 5.12 -16.36 2.59
CA ARG A 145 5.02 -14.97 2.13
C ARG A 145 3.83 -14.72 1.21
N TRP A 146 3.39 -15.74 0.49
CA TRP A 146 2.20 -15.72 -0.38
C TRP A 146 0.88 -15.45 0.34
N TYR A 147 0.80 -15.74 1.63
CA TYR A 147 -0.41 -15.49 2.42
C TYR A 147 -0.52 -14.03 2.87
N HIS A 148 0.55 -13.24 2.72
CA HIS A 148 0.52 -11.83 3.06
C HIS A 148 -0.47 -11.08 2.17
N CYS A 149 -1.23 -10.15 2.72
CA CYS A 149 -2.29 -9.42 2.01
C CYS A 149 -1.80 -8.65 0.78
N CYS A 150 -0.53 -8.29 0.72
CA CYS A 150 0.09 -7.57 -0.40
C CYS A 150 0.94 -8.48 -1.32
N SER A 151 0.81 -9.80 -1.24
CA SER A 151 1.66 -10.71 -2.01
C SER A 151 1.54 -10.50 -3.54
N GLY A 152 0.35 -10.18 -4.03
CA GLY A 152 0.14 -9.85 -5.44
C GLY A 152 0.88 -8.59 -5.89
N GLU A 153 0.88 -7.55 -5.06
CA GLU A 153 1.64 -6.33 -5.31
C GLU A 153 3.14 -6.63 -5.40
N HIS A 154 3.69 -7.33 -4.41
CA HIS A 154 5.10 -7.70 -4.40
C HIS A 154 5.50 -8.57 -5.59
N ALA A 155 4.63 -9.50 -5.99
CA ALA A 155 4.86 -10.30 -7.19
C ALA A 155 4.90 -9.44 -8.46
N ALA A 156 3.99 -8.48 -8.60
CA ALA A 156 3.98 -7.54 -9.73
C ALA A 156 5.22 -6.65 -9.76
N ILE A 157 5.68 -6.16 -8.60
CA ILE A 157 6.91 -5.37 -8.50
C ILE A 157 8.11 -6.19 -9.00
N ILE A 158 8.29 -7.42 -8.52
CA ILE A 158 9.41 -8.28 -8.93
C ILE A 158 9.38 -8.53 -10.45
N ARG A 159 8.21 -8.87 -11.00
CA ARG A 159 8.06 -9.08 -12.45
C ARG A 159 8.36 -7.81 -13.24
N GLY A 160 7.88 -6.65 -12.78
CA GLY A 160 8.13 -5.36 -13.41
C GLY A 160 9.61 -4.96 -13.33
N CYS A 161 10.25 -5.10 -12.15
CA CYS A 161 11.67 -4.85 -12.00
C CYS A 161 12.49 -5.67 -13.00
N ARG A 162 12.16 -6.95 -13.16
CA ARG A 162 12.85 -7.82 -14.13
C ARG A 162 12.65 -7.34 -15.57
N ALA A 163 11.44 -6.98 -15.94
CA ALA A 163 11.14 -6.49 -17.29
C ALA A 163 11.89 -5.18 -17.62
N HIS A 164 12.06 -4.31 -16.63
CA HIS A 164 12.85 -3.07 -16.77
C HIS A 164 14.36 -3.26 -16.60
N GLY A 165 14.83 -4.45 -16.26
CA GLY A 165 16.25 -4.67 -15.92
C GLY A 165 16.66 -4.06 -14.58
N TRP A 166 15.71 -3.77 -13.69
CA TRP A 166 15.97 -3.25 -12.36
C TRP A 166 16.29 -4.38 -11.36
N PRO A 167 16.98 -4.05 -10.25
CA PRO A 167 17.23 -5.04 -9.20
C PRO A 167 15.94 -5.64 -8.63
N THR A 168 15.93 -6.96 -8.46
CA THR A 168 14.80 -7.70 -7.85
C THR A 168 15.04 -8.00 -6.37
N VAL A 169 16.14 -7.52 -5.80
CA VAL A 169 16.49 -7.62 -4.39
C VAL A 169 16.58 -6.21 -3.82
N GLY A 170 15.99 -5.99 -2.63
CA GLY A 170 15.95 -4.66 -2.03
C GLY A 170 15.02 -3.69 -2.76
N TYR A 171 13.96 -4.18 -3.36
CA TYR A 171 12.96 -3.38 -4.07
C TYR A 171 11.94 -2.68 -3.14
N THR A 172 12.00 -2.94 -1.84
CA THR A 172 11.13 -2.36 -0.80
C THR A 172 11.86 -1.31 0.01
#